data_40c29925856152cec2d2e97f2f5a675e
#
_entry.id   40c29925856152cec2d2e97f2f5a675e
#
_cell.length_a   1.000
_cell.length_b   1.000
_cell.length_c   1.000
_cell.angle_alpha   90.00
_cell.angle_beta   90.00
_cell.angle_gamma   90.00
#
_symmetry.space_group_name_H-M   'P 1'
#
loop_
_entity.id
_entity.type
_entity.pdbx_description
1 polymer ?
#
loop_
_entity_poly.entity_id
_entity_poly.type
_entity_poly.pdbx_seq_one_letter_code
_entity_poly.pdbx_strand_id
1 'polypeptide(L)'
;RDWSSDVCSSDLAAQLYWLRRTHGWFGLWGALFGLMLGISGVWLNHRATLKLDLPDQRIANAQLPLSDPAPRTAPEMAAWLQQTLRLDKAAFNVRVERARPVPWMERGGEKPLQQPLQQPERWLINLGGPNRVIQAEYWVGNRSVGLRTTENGFIATLTNLHKGTSMSVAWILLVDTMAGSLIFLSLSGALLWWMTNRRRRLGLAIFGASMSVTVGLALWSLSS
;
A
#
# COMPACT_ATOMS: atom_id res chain seq x y z
N ARG A 1 60.28 1.68 3.88
CA ARG A 1 59.08 1.68 2.98
C ARG A 1 57.99 0.91 3.71
N ASP A 2 57.00 1.62 4.27
CA ASP A 2 55.92 1.03 5.04
C ASP A 2 54.88 0.38 4.09
N TRP A 3 55.06 -0.92 3.86
CA TRP A 3 54.13 -1.72 3.05
C TRP A 3 52.68 -1.70 3.59
N SER A 4 52.49 -1.48 4.89
CA SER A 4 51.19 -1.44 5.54
C SER A 4 50.33 -0.22 5.14
N SER A 5 50.96 0.93 4.86
CA SER A 5 50.26 2.17 4.46
C SER A 5 49.76 2.09 3.01
N ASP A 6 50.53 1.45 2.12
CA ASP A 6 50.21 1.35 0.69
C ASP A 6 49.06 0.34 0.43
N VAL A 7 49.02 -0.78 1.17
CA VAL A 7 47.95 -1.76 1.09
C VAL A 7 46.62 -1.20 1.61
N CYS A 8 46.65 -0.49 2.73
CA CYS A 8 45.45 0.10 3.32
C CYS A 8 44.81 1.19 2.42
N SER A 9 45.66 1.96 1.71
CA SER A 9 45.20 3.02 0.79
C SER A 9 44.60 2.45 -0.51
N SER A 10 45.13 1.34 -1.03
CA SER A 10 44.63 0.64 -2.22
C SER A 10 43.26 -0.01 -1.97
N ASP A 11 43.07 -0.65 -0.81
CA ASP A 11 41.82 -1.27 -0.42
C ASP A 11 40.69 -0.26 -0.24
N LEU A 12 40.99 0.88 0.37
CA LEU A 12 40.03 1.98 0.54
C LEU A 12 39.59 2.57 -0.81
N ALA A 13 40.54 2.76 -1.73
CA ALA A 13 40.25 3.24 -3.08
C ALA A 13 39.38 2.26 -3.86
N ALA A 14 39.64 0.96 -3.76
CA ALA A 14 38.84 -0.07 -4.38
C ALA A 14 37.42 -0.11 -3.79
N GLN A 15 37.27 -0.03 -2.46
CA GLN A 15 35.97 0.03 -1.81
C GLN A 15 35.14 1.24 -2.24
N LEU A 16 35.76 2.43 -2.32
CA LEU A 16 35.10 3.65 -2.80
C LEU A 16 34.69 3.54 -4.26
N TYR A 17 35.50 2.93 -5.10
CA TYR A 17 35.16 2.70 -6.51
C TYR A 17 33.92 1.82 -6.65
N TRP A 18 33.88 0.69 -5.96
CA TRP A 18 32.76 -0.23 -6.00
C TRP A 18 31.49 0.38 -5.38
N LEU A 19 31.63 1.09 -4.27
CA LEU A 19 30.51 1.78 -3.63
C LEU A 19 29.88 2.84 -4.54
N ARG A 20 30.67 3.62 -5.25
CA ARG A 20 30.18 4.61 -6.24
C ARG A 20 29.48 3.92 -7.41
N ARG A 21 30.06 2.83 -7.89
CA ARG A 21 29.53 2.09 -9.04
C ARG A 21 28.19 1.43 -8.71
N THR A 22 28.10 0.75 -7.58
CA THR A 22 26.86 0.11 -7.12
C THR A 22 25.79 1.16 -6.78
N HIS A 23 26.16 2.24 -6.11
CA HIS A 23 25.26 3.38 -5.88
C HIS A 23 24.67 3.91 -7.20
N GLY A 24 25.50 4.09 -8.22
CA GLY A 24 25.03 4.51 -9.55
C GLY A 24 24.07 3.51 -10.21
N TRP A 25 24.32 2.21 -10.12
CA TRP A 25 23.44 1.19 -10.69
C TRP A 25 22.07 1.14 -9.99
N PHE A 26 22.08 1.17 -8.66
CA PHE A 26 20.82 1.22 -7.89
C PHE A 26 20.06 2.53 -8.13
N GLY A 27 20.79 3.65 -8.31
CA GLY A 27 20.20 4.93 -8.67
C GLY A 27 19.51 4.88 -10.04
N LEU A 28 20.17 4.29 -11.05
CA LEU A 28 19.59 4.14 -12.38
C LEU A 28 18.39 3.19 -12.39
N TRP A 29 18.50 2.04 -11.70
CA TRP A 29 17.39 1.11 -11.53
C TRP A 29 16.17 1.79 -10.89
N GLY A 30 16.41 2.58 -9.84
CA GLY A 30 15.37 3.27 -9.11
C GLY A 30 14.80 4.52 -9.76
N ALA A 31 15.48 5.12 -10.74
CA ALA A 31 15.15 6.46 -11.22
C ALA A 31 13.75 6.56 -11.83
N LEU A 32 13.39 5.65 -12.75
CA LEU A 32 12.08 5.69 -13.41
C LEU A 32 10.94 5.49 -12.42
N PHE A 33 11.03 4.45 -11.62
CA PHE A 33 10.01 4.13 -10.62
C PHE A 33 9.96 5.17 -9.49
N GLY A 34 11.12 5.63 -9.05
CA GLY A 34 11.22 6.69 -8.04
C GLY A 34 10.54 7.98 -8.49
N LEU A 35 10.71 8.38 -9.75
CA LEU A 35 9.98 9.51 -10.34
C LEU A 35 8.48 9.24 -10.39
N MET A 36 8.05 8.08 -10.88
CA MET A 36 6.65 7.71 -10.95
C MET A 36 5.98 7.73 -9.57
N LEU A 37 6.60 7.08 -8.58
CA LEU A 37 6.08 7.02 -7.22
C LEU A 37 6.17 8.37 -6.52
N GLY A 38 7.23 9.15 -6.75
CA GLY A 38 7.40 10.49 -6.20
C GLY A 38 6.33 11.46 -6.73
N ILE A 39 6.13 11.51 -8.05
CA ILE A 39 5.10 12.35 -8.68
C ILE A 39 3.71 11.93 -8.20
N SER A 40 3.41 10.63 -8.18
CA SER A 40 2.12 10.14 -7.70
C SER A 40 1.90 10.42 -6.21
N GLY A 41 2.94 10.38 -5.38
CA GLY A 41 2.88 10.72 -3.97
C GLY A 41 2.58 12.20 -3.72
N VAL A 42 3.27 13.10 -4.44
CA VAL A 42 2.98 14.55 -4.40
C VAL A 42 1.54 14.81 -4.83
N TRP A 43 1.10 14.18 -5.92
CA TRP A 43 -0.28 14.27 -6.38
C TRP A 43 -1.29 13.84 -5.30
N LEU A 44 -1.05 12.69 -4.68
CA LEU A 44 -1.92 12.16 -3.63
C LEU A 44 -2.08 13.11 -2.44
N ASN A 45 -0.98 13.74 -2.02
CA ASN A 45 -0.99 14.69 -0.91
C ASN A 45 -1.78 15.97 -1.24
N HIS A 46 -1.76 16.39 -2.52
CA HIS A 46 -2.39 17.63 -2.96
C HIS A 46 -3.72 17.43 -3.71
N ARG A 47 -4.25 16.21 -3.74
CA ARG A 47 -5.48 15.87 -4.49
C ARG A 47 -6.70 16.72 -4.10
N ALA A 48 -6.77 17.16 -2.84
CA ALA A 48 -7.88 18.00 -2.35
C ALA A 48 -7.77 19.46 -2.83
N THR A 49 -6.55 19.93 -3.08
CA THR A 49 -6.25 21.28 -3.55
C THR A 49 -6.20 21.37 -5.08
N LEU A 50 -5.63 20.35 -5.71
CA LEU A 50 -5.56 20.22 -7.17
C LEU A 50 -6.88 19.59 -7.67
N LYS A 51 -7.97 20.33 -7.65
CA LYS A 51 -9.27 19.91 -8.20
C LYS A 51 -9.17 19.78 -9.72
N LEU A 52 -8.56 18.70 -10.21
CA LEU A 52 -8.62 18.38 -11.64
C LEU A 52 -9.93 17.65 -11.92
N ASP A 53 -10.70 18.13 -12.88
CA ASP A 53 -11.88 17.47 -13.46
C ASP A 53 -11.41 16.22 -14.25
N LEU A 54 -10.99 15.19 -13.54
CA LEU A 54 -10.68 13.89 -14.13
C LEU A 54 -11.88 12.98 -13.98
N PRO A 55 -12.12 12.06 -14.93
CA PRO A 55 -13.28 11.19 -14.87
C PRO A 55 -13.34 10.46 -13.53
N ASP A 56 -14.42 10.72 -12.82
CA ASP A 56 -14.70 10.16 -11.51
C ASP A 56 -14.78 8.64 -11.53
N GLN A 57 -14.60 8.05 -10.37
CA GLN A 57 -14.88 6.64 -10.16
C GLN A 57 -16.35 6.35 -10.48
N ARG A 58 -16.58 5.38 -11.36
CA ARG A 58 -17.94 4.88 -11.60
C ARG A 58 -18.24 3.77 -10.62
N ILE A 59 -19.29 3.96 -9.84
CA ILE A 59 -19.75 2.97 -8.86
C ILE A 59 -21.06 2.39 -9.37
N ALA A 60 -21.10 1.08 -9.51
CA ALA A 60 -22.30 0.32 -9.82
C ALA A 60 -22.58 -0.67 -8.68
N ASN A 61 -23.83 -0.71 -8.21
CA ASN A 61 -24.28 -1.67 -7.23
C ASN A 61 -25.22 -2.67 -7.93
N ALA A 62 -25.05 -3.94 -7.64
CA ALA A 62 -25.88 -5.02 -8.15
C ALA A 62 -26.12 -6.06 -7.06
N GLN A 63 -27.17 -6.84 -7.22
CA GLN A 63 -27.39 -8.03 -6.41
C GLN A 63 -27.37 -9.25 -7.32
N LEU A 64 -26.62 -10.27 -6.91
CA LEU A 64 -26.50 -11.52 -7.63
C LEU A 64 -27.21 -12.62 -6.84
N PRO A 65 -28.20 -13.30 -7.42
CA PRO A 65 -28.82 -14.45 -6.77
C PRO A 65 -27.81 -15.58 -6.64
N LEU A 66 -27.87 -16.31 -5.53
CA LEU A 66 -27.00 -17.47 -5.32
C LEU A 66 -27.42 -18.64 -6.21
N SER A 67 -26.44 -19.45 -6.58
CA SER A 67 -26.65 -20.74 -7.24
C SER A 67 -27.27 -21.75 -6.27
N ASP A 68 -27.92 -22.77 -6.81
CA ASP A 68 -28.31 -23.92 -6.04
C ASP A 68 -27.50 -25.15 -6.50
N PRO A 69 -26.69 -25.77 -5.62
CA PRO A 69 -26.50 -25.44 -4.20
C PRO A 69 -25.65 -24.15 -3.98
N ALA A 70 -25.99 -23.42 -2.91
CA ALA A 70 -25.25 -22.21 -2.52
C ALA A 70 -23.86 -22.57 -1.97
N PRO A 71 -22.82 -21.71 -2.20
CA PRO A 71 -21.52 -21.87 -1.59
C PRO A 71 -21.62 -21.89 -0.06
N ARG A 72 -20.95 -22.86 0.57
CA ARG A 72 -21.01 -23.07 2.03
C ARG A 72 -19.92 -22.37 2.80
N THR A 73 -18.85 -21.97 2.12
CA THR A 73 -17.69 -21.32 2.73
C THR A 73 -17.28 -20.07 1.96
N ALA A 74 -16.63 -19.13 2.63
CA ALA A 74 -16.16 -17.90 1.99
C ALA A 74 -15.18 -18.14 0.81
N PRO A 75 -14.24 -19.11 0.86
CA PRO A 75 -13.42 -19.49 -0.30
C PRO A 75 -14.24 -20.06 -1.46
N GLU A 76 -15.24 -20.91 -1.20
CA GLU A 76 -16.13 -21.42 -2.25
C GLU A 76 -16.93 -20.28 -2.89
N MET A 77 -17.43 -19.35 -2.09
CA MET A 77 -18.10 -18.14 -2.57
C MET A 77 -17.18 -17.32 -3.47
N ALA A 78 -15.90 -17.14 -3.09
CA ALA A 78 -14.92 -16.42 -3.89
C ALA A 78 -14.69 -17.12 -5.25
N ALA A 79 -14.54 -18.43 -5.26
CA ALA A 79 -14.37 -19.22 -6.49
C ALA A 79 -15.62 -19.15 -7.39
N TRP A 80 -16.80 -19.28 -6.81
CA TRP A 80 -18.07 -19.15 -7.52
C TRP A 80 -18.25 -17.77 -8.14
N LEU A 81 -17.93 -16.69 -7.39
CA LEU A 81 -17.97 -15.32 -7.89
C LEU A 81 -16.98 -15.11 -9.03
N GLN A 82 -15.76 -15.64 -8.92
CA GLN A 82 -14.76 -15.57 -9.98
C GLN A 82 -15.27 -16.18 -11.29
N GLN A 83 -15.88 -17.36 -11.22
CA GLN A 83 -16.44 -18.06 -12.38
C GLN A 83 -17.65 -17.32 -12.96
N THR A 84 -18.60 -16.92 -12.10
CA THR A 84 -19.85 -16.28 -12.51
C THR A 84 -19.59 -14.90 -13.15
N LEU A 85 -18.64 -14.14 -12.62
CA LEU A 85 -18.26 -12.84 -13.15
C LEU A 85 -17.19 -12.93 -14.25
N ARG A 86 -16.76 -14.14 -14.62
CA ARG A 86 -15.74 -14.44 -15.65
C ARG A 86 -14.46 -13.61 -15.43
N LEU A 87 -13.93 -13.66 -14.21
CA LEU A 87 -12.71 -12.94 -13.86
C LEU A 87 -11.49 -13.83 -14.03
N ASP A 88 -10.44 -13.31 -14.67
CA ASP A 88 -9.18 -14.03 -14.90
C ASP A 88 -8.39 -14.27 -13.61
N LYS A 89 -8.59 -13.43 -12.60
CA LYS A 89 -7.86 -13.47 -11.34
C LYS A 89 -8.76 -13.91 -10.21
N ALA A 90 -8.19 -14.72 -9.30
CA ALA A 90 -8.82 -15.08 -8.04
C ALA A 90 -9.03 -13.84 -7.15
N ALA A 91 -9.89 -13.98 -6.14
CA ALA A 91 -10.07 -12.96 -5.12
C ALA A 91 -8.72 -12.65 -4.44
N PHE A 92 -8.40 -11.37 -4.31
CA PHE A 92 -7.16 -10.94 -3.67
C PHE A 92 -7.31 -10.73 -2.16
N ASN A 93 -8.56 -10.66 -1.66
CA ASN A 93 -8.84 -10.59 -0.24
C ASN A 93 -10.19 -11.26 0.05
N VAL A 94 -10.18 -12.16 1.02
CA VAL A 94 -11.39 -12.83 1.55
C VAL A 94 -11.36 -12.67 3.06
N ARG A 95 -12.34 -11.97 3.60
CA ARG A 95 -12.47 -11.69 5.02
C ARG A 95 -13.81 -12.21 5.54
N VAL A 96 -13.75 -12.98 6.62
CA VAL A 96 -14.93 -13.48 7.33
C VAL A 96 -15.07 -12.68 8.63
N GLU A 97 -16.20 -12.02 8.79
CA GLU A 97 -16.60 -11.37 10.04
C GLU A 97 -17.61 -12.25 10.75
N ARG A 98 -17.19 -12.81 11.87
CA ARG A 98 -18.04 -13.73 12.65
C ARG A 98 -19.27 -13.02 13.19
N ALA A 99 -20.34 -13.80 13.41
CA ALA A 99 -21.52 -13.33 14.12
C ALA A 99 -21.12 -12.72 15.46
N ARG A 100 -21.69 -11.57 15.79
CA ARG A 100 -21.44 -10.86 17.04
C ARG A 100 -22.71 -10.24 17.61
N PRO A 101 -22.84 -10.16 18.92
CA PRO A 101 -23.92 -9.39 19.54
C PRO A 101 -23.72 -7.90 19.27
N VAL A 102 -24.76 -7.20 18.89
CA VAL A 102 -24.77 -5.77 18.70
C VAL A 102 -25.47 -5.14 19.89
N PRO A 103 -24.82 -4.26 20.67
CA PRO A 103 -25.49 -3.52 21.71
C PRO A 103 -26.48 -2.55 21.07
N TRP A 104 -27.75 -2.74 21.35
CA TRP A 104 -28.81 -1.84 20.91
C TRP A 104 -29.41 -1.14 22.12
N MET A 105 -29.52 0.17 22.09
CA MET A 105 -30.30 0.95 23.05
C MET A 105 -31.50 1.55 22.34
N GLU A 106 -32.69 1.33 22.87
CA GLU A 106 -33.87 2.04 22.39
C GLU A 106 -33.72 3.57 22.60
N ARG A 107 -34.16 4.34 21.61
CA ARG A 107 -34.14 5.80 21.68
C ARG A 107 -35.01 6.26 22.86
N GLY A 108 -34.38 6.72 23.94
CA GLY A 108 -35.03 7.18 25.16
C GLY A 108 -35.23 6.12 26.27
N GLY A 109 -34.71 4.89 26.05
CA GLY A 109 -34.83 3.82 27.05
C GLY A 109 -33.57 3.64 27.88
N GLU A 110 -33.74 3.63 29.20
CA GLU A 110 -32.70 3.25 30.16
C GLU A 110 -32.44 1.74 30.24
N LYS A 111 -33.18 0.93 29.53
CA LYS A 111 -33.08 -0.53 29.59
C LYS A 111 -32.52 -1.13 28.31
N PRO A 112 -31.40 -1.89 28.41
CA PRO A 112 -30.95 -2.70 27.29
C PRO A 112 -32.02 -3.75 26.94
N LEU A 113 -32.20 -4.06 25.65
CA LEU A 113 -33.05 -5.17 25.20
C LEU A 113 -32.67 -6.44 25.97
N GLN A 114 -33.67 -7.19 26.42
CA GLN A 114 -33.48 -8.44 27.18
C GLN A 114 -32.70 -9.50 26.38
N GLN A 115 -32.70 -9.38 25.05
CA GLN A 115 -31.88 -10.22 24.16
C GLN A 115 -31.06 -9.33 23.24
N PRO A 116 -29.71 -9.43 23.25
CA PRO A 116 -28.88 -8.68 22.32
C PRO A 116 -29.16 -9.12 20.88
N LEU A 117 -29.34 -8.14 20.00
CA LEU A 117 -29.44 -8.42 18.57
C LEU A 117 -28.15 -9.10 18.10
N GLN A 118 -28.30 -10.19 17.37
CA GLN A 118 -27.18 -10.92 16.77
C GLN A 118 -26.98 -10.43 15.34
N GLN A 119 -25.80 -9.87 15.05
CA GLN A 119 -25.38 -9.63 13.69
C GLN A 119 -24.92 -10.97 13.10
N PRO A 120 -25.49 -11.44 11.98
CA PRO A 120 -25.06 -12.68 11.36
C PRO A 120 -23.62 -12.59 10.84
N GLU A 121 -23.03 -13.73 10.55
CA GLU A 121 -21.72 -13.80 9.92
C GLU A 121 -21.75 -13.14 8.53
N ARG A 122 -20.72 -12.37 8.22
CA ARG A 122 -20.59 -11.62 6.97
C ARG A 122 -19.29 -11.99 6.26
N TRP A 123 -19.38 -12.25 4.97
CA TRP A 123 -18.21 -12.48 4.12
C TRP A 123 -17.99 -11.27 3.20
N LEU A 124 -16.80 -10.73 3.26
CA LEU A 124 -16.34 -9.65 2.41
C LEU A 124 -15.29 -10.20 1.47
N ILE A 125 -15.57 -10.17 0.17
CA ILE A 125 -14.72 -10.75 -0.87
C ILE A 125 -14.38 -9.64 -1.86
N ASN A 126 -13.10 -9.38 -2.06
CA ASN A 126 -12.62 -8.39 -3.00
C ASN A 126 -11.98 -9.09 -4.20
N LEU A 127 -12.48 -8.78 -5.39
CA LEU A 127 -12.04 -9.33 -6.67
C LEU A 127 -11.65 -8.21 -7.63
N GLY A 128 -10.93 -8.55 -8.70
CA GLY A 128 -10.57 -7.63 -9.78
C GLY A 128 -9.14 -7.15 -9.70
N GLY A 129 -8.91 -5.91 -10.08
CA GLY A 129 -7.58 -5.30 -10.21
C GLY A 129 -7.60 -3.80 -9.88
N PRO A 130 -6.49 -3.09 -10.11
CA PRO A 130 -6.34 -1.69 -9.70
C PRO A 130 -7.27 -0.71 -10.43
N ASN A 131 -7.66 -1.05 -11.66
CA ASN A 131 -8.57 -0.26 -12.49
C ASN A 131 -10.06 -0.57 -12.23
N ARG A 132 -10.36 -1.80 -11.76
CA ARG A 132 -11.72 -2.24 -11.49
C ARG A 132 -11.72 -3.14 -10.26
N VAL A 133 -12.33 -2.68 -9.18
CA VAL A 133 -12.48 -3.43 -7.92
C VAL A 133 -13.94 -3.84 -7.76
N ILE A 134 -14.17 -5.11 -7.50
CA ILE A 134 -15.49 -5.68 -7.19
C ILE A 134 -15.45 -6.11 -5.74
N GLN A 135 -16.29 -5.49 -4.93
CA GLN A 135 -16.51 -5.84 -3.53
C GLN A 135 -17.80 -6.64 -3.45
N ALA A 136 -17.71 -7.89 -3.06
CA ALA A 136 -18.86 -8.73 -2.79
C ALA A 136 -19.10 -8.83 -1.29
N GLU A 137 -20.31 -8.58 -0.87
CA GLU A 137 -20.76 -8.68 0.51
C GLU A 137 -21.89 -9.71 0.61
N TYR A 138 -21.66 -10.73 1.43
CA TYR A 138 -22.62 -11.77 1.68
C TYR A 138 -22.87 -11.93 3.18
N TRP A 139 -24.12 -11.91 3.56
CA TRP A 139 -24.58 -12.23 4.90
C TRP A 139 -25.07 -13.66 4.94
N VAL A 140 -24.51 -14.47 5.83
CA VAL A 140 -24.85 -15.89 5.92
C VAL A 140 -26.34 -16.06 6.19
N GLY A 141 -27.01 -16.83 5.33
CA GLY A 141 -28.46 -17.02 5.33
C GLY A 141 -29.20 -16.21 4.27
N ASN A 142 -28.57 -15.25 3.60
CA ASN A 142 -29.19 -14.55 2.49
C ASN A 142 -29.22 -15.41 1.22
N ARG A 143 -30.16 -15.10 0.32
CA ARG A 143 -30.26 -15.75 -1.01
C ARG A 143 -29.56 -14.98 -2.12
N SER A 144 -28.93 -13.88 -1.80
CA SER A 144 -28.21 -13.04 -2.77
C SER A 144 -26.95 -12.47 -2.16
N VAL A 145 -25.99 -12.17 -3.04
CA VAL A 145 -24.73 -11.45 -2.72
C VAL A 145 -24.85 -10.03 -3.25
N GLY A 146 -24.57 -9.05 -2.41
CA GLY A 146 -24.42 -7.65 -2.81
C GLY A 146 -23.08 -7.45 -3.50
N LEU A 147 -23.09 -6.84 -4.69
CA LEU A 147 -21.90 -6.50 -5.46
C LEU A 147 -21.79 -5.00 -5.59
N ARG A 148 -20.63 -4.45 -5.24
CA ARG A 148 -20.25 -3.07 -5.51
C ARG A 148 -19.06 -3.06 -6.44
N THR A 149 -19.29 -2.69 -7.68
CA THR A 149 -18.21 -2.52 -8.68
C THR A 149 -17.76 -1.07 -8.69
N THR A 150 -16.47 -0.85 -8.51
CA THR A 150 -15.84 0.46 -8.62
C THR A 150 -14.88 0.42 -9.81
N GLU A 151 -15.20 1.18 -10.86
CA GLU A 151 -14.29 1.42 -11.98
C GLU A 151 -13.47 2.66 -11.66
N ASN A 152 -12.18 2.49 -11.56
CA ASN A 152 -11.25 3.55 -11.19
C ASN A 152 -10.81 4.31 -12.42
N GLY A 153 -10.91 5.63 -12.42
CA GLY A 153 -10.26 6.49 -13.38
C GLY A 153 -8.72 6.37 -13.29
N PHE A 154 -8.01 7.01 -14.22
CA PHE A 154 -6.54 6.94 -14.30
C PHE A 154 -5.85 7.26 -12.96
N ILE A 155 -6.25 8.32 -12.29
CA ILE A 155 -5.65 8.74 -11.01
C ILE A 155 -5.90 7.74 -9.88
N ALA A 156 -7.14 7.23 -9.78
CA ALA A 156 -7.45 6.21 -8.78
C ALA A 156 -6.68 4.92 -9.03
N THR A 157 -6.50 4.54 -10.31
CA THR A 157 -5.66 3.40 -10.70
C THR A 157 -4.19 3.62 -10.32
N LEU A 158 -3.63 4.80 -10.60
CA LEU A 158 -2.26 5.16 -10.22
C LEU A 158 -2.08 5.15 -8.69
N THR A 159 -3.09 5.60 -7.96
CA THR A 159 -3.14 5.53 -6.49
C THR A 159 -3.10 4.08 -6.00
N ASN A 160 -3.89 3.20 -6.60
CA ASN A 160 -3.93 1.78 -6.25
C ASN A 160 -2.61 1.08 -6.59
N LEU A 161 -1.97 1.45 -7.71
CA LEU A 161 -0.63 1.01 -8.07
C LEU A 161 0.40 1.44 -7.01
N HIS A 162 0.36 2.70 -6.59
CA HIS A 162 1.26 3.23 -5.56
C HIS A 162 1.07 2.52 -4.21
N LYS A 163 -0.18 2.23 -3.84
CA LYS A 163 -0.51 1.53 -2.58
C LYS A 163 -0.31 0.01 -2.65
N GLY A 164 -0.05 -0.55 -3.82
CA GLY A 164 0.02 -2.01 -4.02
C GLY A 164 -1.31 -2.73 -3.83
N THR A 165 -2.46 -2.00 -3.88
CA THR A 165 -3.78 -2.58 -3.65
C THR A 165 -4.22 -3.43 -4.85
N SER A 166 -4.60 -4.68 -4.62
CA SER A 166 -5.04 -5.64 -5.66
C SER A 166 -3.97 -5.97 -6.70
N MET A 167 -2.70 -5.92 -6.31
CA MET A 167 -1.57 -6.17 -7.18
C MET A 167 -1.13 -7.63 -7.20
N SER A 168 -0.48 -8.02 -8.29
CA SER A 168 0.19 -9.31 -8.39
C SER A 168 1.42 -9.37 -7.46
N VAL A 169 1.82 -10.58 -7.06
CA VAL A 169 3.04 -10.81 -6.28
C VAL A 169 4.26 -10.19 -6.99
N ALA A 170 4.33 -10.30 -8.32
CA ALA A 170 5.41 -9.70 -9.11
C ALA A 170 5.50 -8.18 -8.95
N TRP A 171 4.36 -7.48 -8.88
CA TRP A 171 4.32 -6.04 -8.63
C TRP A 171 4.80 -5.70 -7.22
N ILE A 172 4.35 -6.45 -6.21
CA ILE A 172 4.79 -6.26 -4.82
C ILE A 172 6.31 -6.44 -4.72
N LEU A 173 6.86 -7.52 -5.28
CA LEU A 173 8.30 -7.75 -5.31
C LEU A 173 9.06 -6.62 -6.03
N LEU A 174 8.52 -6.09 -7.13
CA LEU A 174 9.09 -4.94 -7.81
C LEU A 174 9.16 -3.71 -6.89
N VAL A 175 8.07 -3.39 -6.20
CA VAL A 175 8.02 -2.26 -5.24
C VAL A 175 8.99 -2.50 -4.07
N ASP A 176 9.10 -3.73 -3.58
CA ASP A 176 10.06 -4.09 -2.52
C ASP A 176 11.52 -3.91 -2.97
N THR A 177 11.86 -4.29 -4.22
CA THR A 177 13.21 -4.01 -4.76
C THR A 177 13.49 -2.52 -4.86
N MET A 178 12.47 -1.70 -5.15
CA MET A 178 12.57 -0.26 -5.17
C MET A 178 12.80 0.31 -3.76
N ALA A 179 12.01 -0.14 -2.78
CA ALA A 179 12.21 0.26 -1.39
C ALA A 179 13.62 -0.11 -0.89
N GLY A 180 14.08 -1.32 -1.19
CA GLY A 180 15.43 -1.76 -0.90
C GLY A 180 16.50 -0.89 -1.57
N SER A 181 16.28 -0.51 -2.84
CA SER A 181 17.18 0.40 -3.56
C SER A 181 17.24 1.78 -2.92
N LEU A 182 16.13 2.34 -2.47
CA LEU A 182 16.10 3.63 -1.78
C LEU A 182 16.84 3.58 -0.44
N ILE A 183 16.68 2.51 0.33
CA ILE A 183 17.43 2.30 1.57
C ILE A 183 18.92 2.23 1.27
N PHE A 184 19.32 1.41 0.29
CA PHE A 184 20.72 1.29 -0.11
C PHE A 184 21.29 2.62 -0.58
N LEU A 185 20.58 3.38 -1.42
CA LEU A 185 21.00 4.69 -1.90
C LEU A 185 21.16 5.70 -0.77
N SER A 186 20.25 5.69 0.21
CA SER A 186 20.35 6.58 1.37
C SER A 186 21.58 6.27 2.22
N LEU A 187 21.83 5.00 2.53
CA LEU A 187 22.97 4.57 3.33
C LEU A 187 24.29 4.77 2.58
N SER A 188 24.36 4.30 1.32
CA SER A 188 25.57 4.44 0.50
C SER A 188 25.88 5.88 0.16
N GLY A 189 24.87 6.71 -0.07
CA GLY A 189 25.02 8.15 -0.29
C GLY A 189 25.57 8.87 0.94
N ALA A 190 25.04 8.59 2.13
CA ALA A 190 25.55 9.10 3.40
C ALA A 190 27.00 8.67 3.65
N LEU A 191 27.31 7.40 3.39
CA LEU A 191 28.65 6.86 3.54
C LEU A 191 29.64 7.49 2.54
N LEU A 192 29.28 7.57 1.26
CA LEU A 192 30.06 8.23 0.23
C LEU A 192 30.33 9.69 0.60
N TRP A 193 29.29 10.39 1.03
CA TRP A 193 29.43 11.78 1.47
C TRP A 193 30.41 11.89 2.66
N TRP A 194 30.26 11.02 3.67
CA TRP A 194 31.15 11.00 4.84
C TRP A 194 32.61 10.75 4.48
N MET A 195 32.86 9.82 3.55
CA MET A 195 34.21 9.44 3.14
C MET A 195 34.89 10.47 2.22
N THR A 196 34.09 11.18 1.39
CA THR A 196 34.63 12.08 0.36
C THR A 196 34.61 13.54 0.75
N ASN A 197 33.73 13.95 1.68
CA ASN A 197 33.56 15.36 2.00
C ASN A 197 34.34 15.77 3.27
N ARG A 198 35.13 16.83 3.15
CA ARG A 198 35.87 17.40 4.28
C ARG A 198 34.98 18.26 5.20
N ARG A 199 33.87 18.82 4.72
CA ARG A 199 32.96 19.70 5.49
C ARG A 199 31.91 18.92 6.26
N ARG A 200 32.33 17.97 7.10
CA ARG A 200 31.44 17.08 7.86
C ARG A 200 30.45 17.82 8.76
N ARG A 201 30.84 18.98 9.33
CA ARG A 201 29.99 19.78 10.22
C ARG A 201 28.72 20.29 9.51
N LEU A 202 28.82 20.72 8.25
CA LEU A 202 27.69 21.21 7.48
C LEU A 202 26.69 20.09 7.20
N GLY A 203 27.16 18.92 6.78
CA GLY A 203 26.26 17.80 6.51
C GLY A 203 25.60 17.24 7.77
N LEU A 204 26.32 17.19 8.90
CA LEU A 204 25.73 16.82 10.17
C LEU A 204 24.65 17.83 10.61
N ALA A 205 24.89 19.14 10.37
CA ALA A 205 23.88 20.16 10.65
C ALA A 205 22.62 20.00 9.77
N ILE A 206 22.80 19.74 8.47
CA ILE A 206 21.67 19.49 7.56
C ILE A 206 20.90 18.24 7.97
N PHE A 207 21.60 17.14 8.26
CA PHE A 207 20.98 15.90 8.71
C PHE A 207 20.23 16.08 10.03
N GLY A 208 20.86 16.74 11.03
CA GLY A 208 20.24 17.04 12.31
C GLY A 208 19.01 17.93 12.17
N ALA A 209 19.08 18.99 11.35
CA ALA A 209 17.94 19.86 11.08
C ALA A 209 16.79 19.10 10.42
N SER A 210 17.07 18.28 9.40
CA SER A 210 16.06 17.46 8.73
C SER A 210 15.38 16.48 9.70
N MET A 211 16.16 15.80 10.53
CA MET A 211 15.63 14.89 11.55
C MET A 211 14.75 15.62 12.57
N SER A 212 15.21 16.78 13.06
CA SER A 212 14.46 17.57 14.04
C SER A 212 13.13 18.08 13.48
N VAL A 213 13.12 18.55 12.23
CA VAL A 213 11.89 18.97 11.55
C VAL A 213 10.94 17.79 11.36
N THR A 214 11.44 16.65 10.90
CA THR A 214 10.61 15.45 10.68
C THR A 214 9.99 14.96 11.97
N VAL A 215 10.78 14.81 13.02
CA VAL A 215 10.28 14.36 14.34
C VAL A 215 9.33 15.41 14.94
N GLY A 216 9.66 16.70 14.85
CA GLY A 216 8.80 17.77 15.37
C GLY A 216 7.44 17.81 14.70
N LEU A 217 7.38 17.70 13.37
CA LEU A 217 6.11 17.63 12.64
C LEU A 217 5.32 16.36 12.93
N ALA A 218 6.01 15.21 13.06
CA ALA A 218 5.35 13.96 13.42
C ALA A 218 4.72 14.03 14.82
N LEU A 219 5.45 14.54 15.82
CA LEU A 219 4.93 14.72 17.17
C LEU A 219 3.77 15.72 17.20
N TRP A 220 3.87 16.83 16.48
CA TRP A 220 2.78 17.78 16.38
C TRP A 220 1.52 17.16 15.79
N SER A 221 1.64 16.38 14.70
CA SER A 221 0.49 15.71 14.10
C SER A 221 -0.16 14.64 14.99
N LEU A 222 0.58 14.09 15.96
CA LEU A 222 0.04 13.14 16.94
C LEU A 222 -0.64 13.82 18.14
N SER A 223 -0.34 15.12 18.36
CA SER A 223 -0.90 15.90 19.48
C SER A 223 -2.12 16.75 19.07
N SER A 224 -2.37 16.89 17.79
CA SER A 224 -3.55 17.58 17.21
C SER A 224 -4.69 16.61 16.93
#